data_f4d4daf4a3cd82c9b3e5ecef99d9faa8
#
_entry.id   f4d4daf4a3cd82c9b3e5ecef99d9faa8
#
_cell.length_a   1.000
_cell.length_b   1.000
_cell.length_c   1.000
_cell.angle_alpha   90.00
_cell.angle_beta   90.00
_cell.angle_gamma   90.00
#
_symmetry.space_group_name_H-M   'P 1'
#
loop_
_entity.id
_entity.type
_entity.pdbx_description
1 polymer ?
#
loop_
_entity_poly.entity_id
_entity_poly.type
_entity_poly.pdbx_seq_one_letter_code
_entity_poly.pdbx_strand_id
1 'polypeptide(L)'
;MKALKRMILCLLAVSLPLLLVSVSVKGASAAAGDTGESLFKDNCSACHPNGDNILNRKKTLHKADREANNIFTAEDIVKKMRNPGPAPTHPQDWAGMKMFDKDKISDDDALKIANYILQTFN
;
A
#
# COMPACT_ATOMS: atom_id res chain seq x y z
N MET A 1 -20.29 4.73 -72.52
CA MET A 1 -21.19 5.09 -71.39
C MET A 1 -21.49 3.94 -70.45
N LYS A 2 -21.44 2.67 -70.86
CA LYS A 2 -21.73 1.54 -69.91
C LYS A 2 -20.57 1.16 -69.01
N ALA A 3 -19.32 1.43 -69.43
CA ALA A 3 -18.14 1.13 -68.59
C ALA A 3 -17.94 2.11 -67.44
N LEU A 4 -18.29 3.40 -67.67
CA LEU A 4 -18.14 4.45 -66.66
C LEU A 4 -19.15 4.28 -65.54
N LYS A 5 -20.36 3.76 -65.78
CA LYS A 5 -21.36 3.45 -64.78
C LYS A 5 -20.96 2.31 -63.84
N ARG A 6 -20.19 1.32 -64.41
CA ARG A 6 -19.71 0.19 -63.57
C ARG A 6 -18.56 0.57 -62.66
N MET A 7 -17.71 1.53 -63.05
CA MET A 7 -16.62 2.02 -62.21
C MET A 7 -17.14 2.88 -61.01
N ILE A 8 -18.18 3.63 -61.22
CA ILE A 8 -18.77 4.45 -60.17
C ILE A 8 -19.51 3.59 -59.12
N LEU A 9 -20.06 2.45 -59.53
CA LEU A 9 -20.78 1.56 -58.61
C LEU A 9 -19.83 0.74 -57.72
N CYS A 10 -18.59 0.51 -58.15
CA CYS A 10 -17.58 -0.19 -57.36
C CYS A 10 -16.90 0.71 -56.31
N LEU A 11 -16.95 2.04 -56.50
CA LEU A 11 -16.32 2.98 -55.55
C LEU A 11 -17.21 3.34 -54.33
N LEU A 12 -18.49 2.98 -54.38
CA LEU A 12 -19.45 3.27 -53.28
C LEU A 12 -19.61 2.09 -52.33
N ALA A 13 -18.98 0.95 -52.57
CA ALA A 13 -19.13 -0.25 -51.75
C ALA A 13 -18.04 -0.44 -50.67
N VAL A 14 -17.10 0.49 -50.53
CA VAL A 14 -15.97 0.38 -49.58
C VAL A 14 -16.04 1.47 -48.49
N SER A 15 -17.25 1.99 -48.22
CA SER A 15 -17.50 2.70 -46.97
C SER A 15 -17.84 1.70 -45.88
N LEU A 16 -16.84 0.89 -45.53
CA LEU A 16 -16.89 0.06 -44.32
C LEU A 16 -17.00 0.99 -43.12
N PRO A 17 -18.11 0.93 -42.34
CA PRO A 17 -18.18 1.71 -41.11
C PRO A 17 -17.07 1.22 -40.18
N LEU A 18 -16.11 2.09 -39.94
CA LEU A 18 -15.14 1.92 -38.87
C LEU A 18 -15.97 1.95 -37.55
N LEU A 19 -16.43 0.76 -37.18
CA LEU A 19 -17.01 0.53 -35.84
C LEU A 19 -15.93 0.92 -34.84
N LEU A 20 -16.04 2.13 -34.33
CA LEU A 20 -15.37 2.55 -33.10
C LEU A 20 -15.83 1.58 -31.99
N VAL A 21 -15.12 0.49 -31.86
CA VAL A 21 -15.18 -0.33 -30.65
C VAL A 21 -14.63 0.56 -29.54
N SER A 22 -15.52 1.32 -28.93
CA SER A 22 -15.23 1.95 -27.65
C SER A 22 -14.98 0.82 -26.66
N VAL A 23 -13.73 0.39 -26.54
CA VAL A 23 -13.30 -0.42 -25.41
C VAL A 23 -13.45 0.48 -24.19
N SER A 24 -14.63 0.42 -23.57
CA SER A 24 -14.76 0.92 -22.20
C SER A 24 -13.84 0.04 -21.37
N VAL A 25 -12.61 0.51 -21.16
CA VAL A 25 -11.79 0.04 -20.07
C VAL A 25 -12.58 0.46 -18.83
N LYS A 26 -13.47 -0.41 -18.37
CA LYS A 26 -13.88 -0.37 -16.97
C LYS A 26 -12.57 -0.48 -16.22
N GLY A 27 -12.04 0.66 -15.81
CA GLY A 27 -11.07 0.68 -14.75
C GLY A 27 -11.69 -0.16 -13.65
N ALA A 28 -11.15 -1.34 -13.41
CA ALA A 28 -11.41 -2.04 -12.18
C ALA A 28 -10.99 -1.03 -11.11
N SER A 29 -11.96 -0.31 -10.57
CA SER A 29 -11.83 0.28 -9.25
C SER A 29 -11.65 -0.96 -8.38
N ALA A 30 -10.41 -1.39 -8.21
CA ALA A 30 -10.07 -2.24 -7.10
C ALA A 30 -10.74 -1.51 -5.92
N ALA A 31 -11.69 -2.18 -5.28
CA ALA A 31 -12.20 -1.71 -4.01
C ALA A 31 -10.97 -1.24 -3.26
N ALA A 32 -10.93 0.05 -2.90
CA ALA A 32 -9.76 0.63 -2.29
C ALA A 32 -9.58 -0.09 -0.96
N GLY A 33 -8.90 -1.23 -1.03
CA GLY A 33 -8.43 -1.92 0.16
C GLY A 33 -7.54 -0.92 0.89
N ASP A 34 -7.58 -0.94 2.20
CA ASP A 34 -6.82 -0.03 3.01
C ASP A 34 -5.36 0.01 2.54
N THR A 35 -4.87 1.20 2.28
CA THR A 35 -3.48 1.42 1.89
C THR A 35 -2.58 1.29 3.10
N GLY A 36 -1.29 1.01 2.89
CA GLY A 36 -0.32 0.98 3.99
C GLY A 36 -0.31 2.28 4.80
N GLU A 37 -0.56 3.41 4.14
CA GLU A 37 -0.68 4.72 4.78
C GLU A 37 -1.93 4.82 5.66
N SER A 38 -3.12 4.45 5.16
CA SER A 38 -4.35 4.51 5.97
C SER A 38 -4.26 3.59 7.17
N LEU A 39 -3.81 2.35 6.95
CA LEU A 39 -3.60 1.37 8.01
C LEU A 39 -2.59 1.86 9.07
N PHE A 40 -1.52 2.51 8.63
CA PHE A 40 -0.53 3.12 9.55
C PHE A 40 -1.16 4.25 10.36
N LYS A 41 -1.90 5.14 9.72
CA LYS A 41 -2.60 6.24 10.41
C LYS A 41 -3.54 5.72 11.51
N ASP A 42 -4.31 4.71 11.20
CA ASP A 42 -5.33 4.18 12.12
C ASP A 42 -4.74 3.36 13.28
N ASN A 43 -3.62 2.68 13.07
CA ASN A 43 -3.10 1.72 14.05
C ASN A 43 -1.79 2.13 14.70
N CYS A 44 -1.00 2.99 14.08
CA CYS A 44 0.39 3.25 14.48
C CYS A 44 0.65 4.72 14.83
N SER A 45 0.00 5.66 14.15
CA SER A 45 0.32 7.10 14.25
C SER A 45 0.13 7.70 15.64
N ALA A 46 -0.74 7.13 16.45
CA ALA A 46 -0.96 7.59 17.83
C ALA A 46 0.31 7.48 18.69
N CYS A 47 1.13 6.44 18.46
CA CYS A 47 2.41 6.25 19.15
C CYS A 47 3.61 6.62 18.28
N HIS A 48 3.46 6.59 16.96
CA HIS A 48 4.50 6.87 15.98
C HIS A 48 4.13 8.06 15.06
N PRO A 49 3.86 9.25 15.61
CA PRO A 49 3.56 10.42 14.78
C PRO A 49 4.75 10.74 13.86
N ASN A 50 4.50 10.82 12.56
CA ASN A 50 5.55 11.08 11.55
C ASN A 50 6.73 10.10 11.59
N GLY A 51 6.52 8.89 12.07
CA GLY A 51 7.60 7.90 12.24
C GLY A 51 8.39 8.01 13.54
N ASP A 52 8.15 9.03 14.34
CA ASP A 52 8.75 9.18 15.67
C ASP A 52 8.24 8.12 16.65
N ASN A 53 8.65 8.20 17.90
CA ASN A 53 8.14 7.39 18.98
C ASN A 53 7.97 8.24 20.25
N ILE A 54 6.72 8.46 20.64
CA ILE A 54 6.41 9.30 21.80
C ILE A 54 6.84 8.69 23.12
N LEU A 55 7.03 7.37 23.17
CA LEU A 55 7.39 6.63 24.39
C LEU A 55 8.91 6.44 24.50
N ASN A 56 9.59 6.20 23.38
CA ASN A 56 11.03 5.98 23.38
C ASN A 56 11.68 6.58 22.13
N ARG A 57 12.30 7.75 22.29
CA ARG A 57 12.92 8.49 21.20
C ARG A 57 14.09 7.77 20.49
N LYS A 58 14.61 6.68 21.06
CA LYS A 58 15.66 5.84 20.45
C LYS A 58 15.10 4.65 19.66
N LYS A 59 13.78 4.52 19.60
CA LYS A 59 13.09 3.43 18.89
C LYS A 59 12.04 4.00 17.94
N THR A 60 12.45 4.95 17.12
CA THR A 60 11.61 5.51 16.07
C THR A 60 11.49 4.56 14.88
N LEU A 61 10.63 4.90 13.93
CA LEU A 61 10.50 4.15 12.68
C LEU A 61 11.46 4.66 11.59
N HIS A 62 12.28 5.68 11.88
CA HIS A 62 13.29 6.17 10.95
C HIS A 62 14.39 5.13 10.74
N LYS A 63 14.94 5.12 9.53
CA LYS A 63 15.91 4.11 9.09
C LYS A 63 17.05 3.88 10.09
N ALA A 64 17.68 4.95 10.55
CA ALA A 64 18.83 4.84 11.45
C ALA A 64 18.49 4.10 12.75
N ASP A 65 17.33 4.40 13.35
CA ASP A 65 16.90 3.75 14.59
C ASP A 65 16.43 2.31 14.34
N ARG A 66 15.75 2.05 13.21
CA ARG A 66 15.36 0.70 12.83
C ARG A 66 16.59 -0.21 12.66
N GLU A 67 17.57 0.25 11.90
CA GLU A 67 18.82 -0.50 11.67
C GLU A 67 19.62 -0.72 12.96
N ALA A 68 19.68 0.29 13.84
CA ALA A 68 20.29 0.15 15.15
C ALA A 68 19.59 -0.89 16.06
N ASN A 69 18.33 -1.21 15.77
CA ASN A 69 17.54 -2.22 16.47
C ASN A 69 17.40 -3.53 15.66
N ASN A 70 18.24 -3.75 14.63
CA ASN A 70 18.22 -4.92 13.74
C ASN A 70 16.88 -5.13 13.01
N ILE A 71 16.23 -4.04 12.56
CA ILE A 71 15.01 -4.05 11.78
C ILE A 71 15.32 -3.49 10.39
N PHE A 72 15.51 -4.35 9.42
CA PHE A 72 15.97 -4.01 8.07
C PHE A 72 14.89 -4.21 7.01
N THR A 73 14.00 -5.17 7.20
CA THR A 73 13.04 -5.63 6.20
C THR A 73 11.58 -5.44 6.64
N ALA A 74 10.66 -5.59 5.70
CA ALA A 74 9.22 -5.58 6.01
C ALA A 74 8.84 -6.71 6.98
N GLU A 75 9.46 -7.87 6.80
CA GLU A 75 9.25 -9.04 7.64
C GLU A 75 9.73 -8.78 9.08
N ASP A 76 10.85 -8.08 9.26
CA ASP A 76 11.33 -7.69 10.60
C ASP A 76 10.32 -6.76 11.30
N ILE A 77 9.74 -5.82 10.55
CA ILE A 77 8.70 -4.94 11.08
C ILE A 77 7.47 -5.76 11.48
N VAL A 78 6.98 -6.64 10.59
CA VAL A 78 5.84 -7.52 10.90
C VAL A 78 6.14 -8.38 12.12
N LYS A 79 7.33 -8.98 12.20
CA LYS A 79 7.77 -9.76 13.37
C LYS A 79 7.72 -8.91 14.65
N LYS A 80 8.15 -7.65 14.57
CA LYS A 80 8.08 -6.71 15.71
C LYS A 80 6.65 -6.37 16.08
N MET A 81 5.75 -6.22 15.13
CA MET A 81 4.32 -6.03 15.37
C MET A 81 3.70 -7.23 16.09
N ARG A 82 4.08 -8.46 15.69
CA ARG A 82 3.58 -9.72 16.28
C ARG A 82 4.22 -10.04 17.63
N ASN A 83 5.44 -9.60 17.85
CA ASN A 83 6.16 -9.80 19.10
C ASN A 83 7.01 -8.57 19.44
N PRO A 84 6.42 -7.55 20.05
CA PRO A 84 7.12 -6.32 20.39
C PRO A 84 8.18 -6.48 21.49
N GLY A 85 8.25 -7.64 22.12
CA GLY A 85 9.14 -7.94 23.24
C GLY A 85 8.45 -7.74 24.60
N PRO A 86 9.14 -8.02 25.68
CA PRO A 86 8.59 -7.90 27.03
C PRO A 86 8.20 -6.45 27.35
N ALA A 87 7.15 -6.30 28.14
CA ALA A 87 6.80 -5.01 28.70
C ALA A 87 7.93 -4.49 29.57
N PRO A 88 8.11 -3.16 29.67
CA PRO A 88 9.08 -2.56 30.57
C PRO A 88 8.84 -3.02 32.01
N THR A 89 9.92 -3.26 32.75
CA THR A 89 9.86 -3.77 34.11
C THR A 89 9.56 -2.70 35.16
N HIS A 90 9.61 -1.42 34.79
CA HIS A 90 9.34 -0.31 35.65
C HIS A 90 8.01 0.37 35.30
N PRO A 91 7.13 0.64 36.30
CA PRO A 91 5.83 1.27 36.05
C PRO A 91 5.89 2.66 35.41
N GLN A 92 7.02 3.35 35.56
CA GLN A 92 7.27 4.65 34.95
C GLN A 92 7.74 4.53 33.50
N ASP A 93 8.23 3.36 33.07
CA ASP A 93 8.56 3.06 31.69
C ASP A 93 7.25 2.67 31.01
N TRP A 94 6.69 3.61 30.29
CA TRP A 94 5.42 3.50 29.58
C TRP A 94 5.21 2.12 28.94
N ALA A 95 3.96 1.68 28.93
CA ALA A 95 3.57 0.43 28.28
C ALA A 95 4.25 0.30 26.92
N GLY A 96 4.98 -0.78 26.72
CA GLY A 96 5.64 -1.05 25.45
C GLY A 96 4.64 -1.09 24.28
N MET A 97 5.15 -1.20 23.07
CA MET A 97 4.33 -1.37 21.89
C MET A 97 3.34 -2.52 22.10
N LYS A 98 2.08 -2.31 21.78
CA LYS A 98 1.06 -3.37 21.83
C LYS A 98 1.36 -4.45 20.79
N MET A 99 1.09 -5.68 21.13
CA MET A 99 1.08 -6.77 20.17
C MET A 99 -0.15 -6.64 19.26
N PHE A 100 0.08 -6.79 17.96
CA PHE A 100 -0.97 -6.87 16.96
C PHE A 100 -1.08 -8.33 16.49
N ASP A 101 -2.13 -9.01 16.89
CA ASP A 101 -2.45 -10.35 16.39
C ASP A 101 -3.03 -10.31 14.96
N LYS A 102 -3.21 -11.48 14.36
CA LYS A 102 -3.69 -11.60 12.98
C LYS A 102 -5.17 -11.26 12.84
N ASP A 103 -5.94 -11.40 13.90
CA ASP A 103 -7.37 -11.07 13.90
C ASP A 103 -7.57 -9.55 13.88
N LYS A 104 -6.62 -8.81 14.43
CA LYS A 104 -6.66 -7.35 14.46
C LYS A 104 -6.05 -6.70 13.21
N ILE A 105 -4.93 -7.20 12.74
CA ILE A 105 -4.26 -6.77 11.52
C ILE A 105 -3.83 -8.03 10.77
N SER A 106 -4.43 -8.29 9.60
CA SER A 106 -4.08 -9.43 8.76
C SER A 106 -2.59 -9.43 8.38
N ASP A 107 -2.06 -10.55 7.92
CA ASP A 107 -0.65 -10.59 7.47
C ASP A 107 -0.43 -9.69 6.25
N ASP A 108 -1.40 -9.62 5.33
CA ASP A 108 -1.33 -8.73 4.17
C ASP A 108 -1.34 -7.26 4.58
N ASP A 109 -2.18 -6.86 5.51
CA ASP A 109 -2.24 -5.49 5.99
C ASP A 109 -1.00 -5.11 6.81
N ALA A 110 -0.46 -6.05 7.59
CA ALA A 110 0.80 -5.86 8.29
C ALA A 110 1.96 -5.63 7.31
N LEU A 111 2.01 -6.35 6.19
CA LEU A 111 2.99 -6.12 5.12
C LEU A 111 2.80 -4.79 4.41
N LYS A 112 1.55 -4.36 4.16
CA LYS A 112 1.28 -3.03 3.61
C LYS A 112 1.78 -1.92 4.53
N ILE A 113 1.53 -2.02 5.84
CA ILE A 113 2.04 -1.09 6.84
C ILE A 113 3.56 -1.08 6.84
N ALA A 114 4.19 -2.26 6.88
CA ALA A 114 5.65 -2.38 6.91
C ALA A 114 6.32 -1.77 5.67
N ASN A 115 5.77 -2.00 4.49
CA ASN A 115 6.26 -1.41 3.25
C ASN A 115 6.09 0.12 3.24
N TYR A 116 4.97 0.63 3.73
CA TYR A 116 4.76 2.07 3.89
C TYR A 116 5.83 2.68 4.82
N ILE A 117 6.11 2.06 5.95
CA ILE A 117 7.16 2.50 6.90
C ILE A 117 8.52 2.56 6.22
N LEU A 118 8.90 1.50 5.49
CA LEU A 118 10.19 1.43 4.80
C LEU A 118 10.34 2.49 3.70
N GLN A 119 9.25 2.86 3.04
CA GLN A 119 9.26 3.86 1.97
C GLN A 119 9.25 5.30 2.49
N THR A 120 8.58 5.52 3.61
CA THR A 120 8.27 6.86 4.10
C THR A 120 9.28 7.39 5.11
N PHE A 121 9.80 6.54 5.99
CA PHE A 121 10.67 6.95 7.10
C PHE A 121 12.13 6.51 6.89
N ASN A 122 12.70 6.97 5.78
CA ASN A 122 14.11 6.75 5.42
C ASN A 122 15.05 7.75 6.06
#